data_5e04ac82fa93236c3a045f45b4bfda70
#
_entry.id   5e04ac82fa93236c3a045f45b4bfda70
#
_cell.length_a   1.000
_cell.length_b   1.000
_cell.length_c   1.000
_cell.angle_alpha   90.00
_cell.angle_beta   90.00
_cell.angle_gamma   90.00
#
_symmetry.space_group_name_H-M   'P 1'
#
loop_
_entity.id
_entity.type
_entity.pdbx_description
1 polymer ?
#
loop_
_entity_poly.entity_id
_entity_poly.type
_entity_poly.pdbx_seq_one_letter_code
_entity_poly.pdbx_strand_id
1 'polypeptide(L)'
;ATQITEEHAQIAEKLDIPLLFVAQKYERGISVIYDDFEAGKFVGEYIGQRHFERPVYVGVTAHDEAIGVHRRNGVFAGLAKYRIKNVKEIIADFSYEGTKDKIAEYLRKHRVDVMICATDTQAMAAYQVIKQRGLKIPEDISVIGFGGYEASEILTPKLSTVRYDSDTAGYLAGETMIKMINHEPVSKTQVVDYTFIEGESVKECE
;
A
#
# COMPACT_ATOMS: atom_id res chain seq x y z
N ALA A 1 -4.92 11.77 9.37
CA ALA A 1 -5.77 10.70 9.95
C ALA A 1 -5.79 9.53 8.99
N THR A 2 -5.75 8.31 9.50
CA THR A 2 -5.89 7.08 8.71
C THR A 2 -7.37 6.75 8.43
N GLN A 3 -8.27 7.39 9.18
CA GLN A 3 -9.71 7.32 8.99
C GLN A 3 -10.33 8.67 9.30
N ILE A 4 -11.26 9.12 8.46
CA ILE A 4 -12.08 10.30 8.73
C ILE A 4 -13.33 9.83 9.47
N THR A 5 -13.41 10.17 10.77
CA THR A 5 -14.55 9.83 11.62
C THR A 5 -15.65 10.90 11.52
N GLU A 6 -16.84 10.59 12.04
CA GLU A 6 -17.94 11.56 12.12
C GLU A 6 -17.56 12.79 12.97
N GLU A 7 -16.72 12.63 13.99
CA GLU A 7 -16.21 13.77 14.78
C GLU A 7 -15.32 14.69 13.93
N HIS A 8 -14.42 14.12 13.11
CA HIS A 8 -13.62 14.90 12.15
C HIS A 8 -14.54 15.64 11.15
N ALA A 9 -15.57 14.96 10.65
CA ALA A 9 -16.54 15.55 9.74
C ALA A 9 -17.30 16.74 10.38
N GLN A 10 -17.76 16.57 11.60
CA GLN A 10 -18.47 17.65 12.35
C GLN A 10 -17.56 18.84 12.63
N ILE A 11 -16.27 18.62 12.91
CA ILE A 11 -15.29 19.70 13.05
C ILE A 11 -15.12 20.40 11.71
N ALA A 12 -14.90 19.63 10.63
CA ALA A 12 -14.73 20.17 9.28
C ALA A 12 -15.91 21.06 8.84
N GLU A 13 -17.15 20.64 9.12
CA GLU A 13 -18.36 21.38 8.78
C GLU A 13 -18.55 22.68 9.58
N LYS A 14 -17.96 22.77 10.77
CA LYS A 14 -18.02 23.99 11.61
C LYS A 14 -16.94 25.01 11.27
N LEU A 15 -15.90 24.59 10.53
CA LEU A 15 -14.84 25.49 10.13
C LEU A 15 -15.26 26.27 8.90
N ASP A 16 -15.20 27.61 9.02
CA ASP A 16 -15.46 28.55 7.91
C ASP A 16 -14.17 28.78 7.11
N ILE A 17 -13.49 27.67 6.76
CA ILE A 17 -12.27 27.65 5.95
C ILE A 17 -12.32 26.50 4.92
N PRO A 18 -11.70 26.65 3.76
CA PRO A 18 -11.56 25.55 2.81
C PRO A 18 -10.82 24.37 3.42
N LEU A 19 -11.34 23.15 3.23
CA LEU A 19 -10.72 21.91 3.66
C LEU A 19 -10.56 20.96 2.49
N LEU A 20 -9.36 20.41 2.38
CA LEU A 20 -8.99 19.41 1.38
C LEU A 20 -8.32 18.23 2.08
N PHE A 21 -8.69 17.02 1.68
CA PHE A 21 -8.15 15.79 2.21
C PHE A 21 -7.16 15.19 1.21
N VAL A 22 -5.98 14.78 1.69
CA VAL A 22 -4.95 14.13 0.87
C VAL A 22 -4.75 12.71 1.32
N ALA A 23 -4.64 11.78 0.35
CA ALA A 23 -4.47 10.34 0.53
C ALA A 23 -5.63 9.61 1.24
N GLN A 24 -6.69 10.34 1.61
CA GLN A 24 -7.92 9.76 2.15
C GLN A 24 -9.13 10.42 1.47
N LYS A 25 -10.10 9.60 1.09
CA LYS A 25 -11.32 10.09 0.48
C LYS A 25 -12.27 10.60 1.57
N TYR A 26 -12.84 11.77 1.35
CA TYR A 26 -13.91 12.31 2.19
C TYR A 26 -15.16 12.52 1.35
N GLU A 27 -16.23 11.79 1.65
CA GLU A 27 -17.46 11.79 0.83
C GLU A 27 -18.16 13.16 0.76
N ARG A 28 -18.03 13.99 1.79
CA ARG A 28 -18.66 15.32 1.88
C ARG A 28 -17.71 16.48 1.53
N GLY A 29 -16.44 16.18 1.17
CA GLY A 29 -15.41 17.20 0.91
C GLY A 29 -14.64 16.97 -0.38
N ILE A 30 -13.61 17.78 -0.56
CA ILE A 30 -12.69 17.71 -1.68
C ILE A 30 -11.51 16.81 -1.28
N SER A 31 -11.10 15.93 -2.18
CA SER A 31 -10.03 14.97 -1.88
C SER A 31 -9.07 14.80 -3.08
N VAL A 32 -7.79 14.72 -2.78
CA VAL A 32 -6.74 14.24 -3.68
C VAL A 32 -6.28 12.87 -3.16
N ILE A 33 -6.50 11.81 -3.92
CA ILE A 33 -6.25 10.42 -3.47
C ILE A 33 -5.33 9.70 -4.45
N TYR A 34 -4.76 8.61 -3.99
CA TYR A 34 -4.07 7.64 -4.85
C TYR A 34 -5.04 6.56 -5.31
N ASP A 35 -4.76 5.95 -6.47
CA ASP A 35 -5.55 4.81 -6.96
C ASP A 35 -5.09 3.50 -6.31
N ASP A 36 -5.37 3.39 -5.01
CA ASP A 36 -4.95 2.25 -4.20
C ASP A 36 -5.53 0.91 -4.67
N PHE A 37 -6.76 0.94 -5.23
CA PHE A 37 -7.39 -0.29 -5.70
C PHE A 37 -6.70 -0.80 -6.99
N GLU A 38 -6.52 0.04 -8.00
CA GLU A 38 -5.89 -0.39 -9.26
C GLU A 38 -4.39 -0.69 -9.05
N ALA A 39 -3.69 0.07 -8.20
CA ALA A 39 -2.32 -0.26 -7.79
C ALA A 39 -2.23 -1.62 -7.12
N GLY A 40 -3.13 -1.90 -6.18
CA GLY A 40 -3.23 -3.21 -5.53
C GLY A 40 -3.52 -4.33 -6.52
N LYS A 41 -4.48 -4.12 -7.43
CA LYS A 41 -4.86 -5.09 -8.46
C LYS A 41 -3.72 -5.38 -9.43
N PHE A 42 -2.97 -4.36 -9.83
CA PHE A 42 -1.76 -4.55 -10.63
C PHE A 42 -0.76 -5.46 -9.92
N VAL A 43 -0.46 -5.21 -8.63
CA VAL A 43 0.45 -6.06 -7.86
C VAL A 43 -0.09 -7.48 -7.72
N GLY A 44 -1.39 -7.63 -7.48
CA GLY A 44 -2.03 -8.95 -7.43
C GLY A 44 -1.90 -9.72 -8.75
N GLU A 45 -2.06 -9.05 -9.90
CA GLU A 45 -1.86 -9.65 -11.22
C GLU A 45 -0.39 -9.98 -11.48
N TYR A 46 0.52 -9.06 -11.13
CA TYR A 46 1.98 -9.25 -11.24
C TYR A 46 2.46 -10.48 -10.47
N ILE A 47 1.97 -10.68 -9.25
CA ILE A 47 2.29 -11.87 -8.44
C ILE A 47 1.55 -13.11 -8.97
N GLY A 48 0.29 -12.96 -9.39
CA GLY A 48 -0.51 -14.06 -9.89
C GLY A 48 0.07 -14.76 -11.14
N GLN A 49 0.74 -14.00 -12.00
CA GLN A 49 1.44 -14.53 -13.19
C GLN A 49 2.63 -15.44 -12.85
N ARG A 50 3.17 -15.34 -11.64
CA ARG A 50 4.42 -15.99 -11.20
C ARG A 50 4.23 -17.32 -10.46
N HIS A 51 2.99 -17.83 -10.44
CA HIS A 51 2.65 -19.17 -9.91
C HIS A 51 3.10 -19.45 -8.47
N PHE A 52 3.08 -18.44 -7.60
CA PHE A 52 3.32 -18.66 -6.18
C PHE A 52 2.22 -19.50 -5.54
N GLU A 53 2.60 -20.45 -4.68
CA GLU A 53 1.65 -21.38 -4.04
C GLU A 53 1.17 -20.91 -2.67
N ARG A 54 2.00 -20.12 -1.98
CA ARG A 54 1.79 -19.72 -0.58
C ARG A 54 1.95 -18.21 -0.39
N PRO A 55 1.17 -17.41 -1.13
CA PRO A 55 1.21 -15.96 -0.98
C PRO A 55 0.62 -15.54 0.36
N VAL A 56 1.27 -14.56 0.99
CA VAL A 56 0.79 -13.90 2.20
C VAL A 56 0.71 -12.40 1.97
N TYR A 57 -0.42 -11.81 2.35
CA TYR A 57 -0.57 -10.37 2.40
C TYR A 57 -0.22 -9.87 3.79
N VAL A 58 0.71 -8.93 3.88
CA VAL A 58 1.08 -8.24 5.12
C VAL A 58 0.44 -6.86 5.06
N GLY A 59 -0.57 -6.63 5.85
CA GLY A 59 -1.39 -5.43 5.77
C GLY A 59 -1.72 -4.81 7.13
N VAL A 60 -2.60 -3.83 7.08
CA VAL A 60 -3.11 -3.12 8.25
C VAL A 60 -4.61 -3.38 8.40
N THR A 61 -5.18 -2.94 9.52
CA THR A 61 -6.62 -3.11 9.77
C THR A 61 -7.46 -2.29 8.79
N ALA A 62 -8.71 -2.68 8.59
CA ALA A 62 -9.70 -1.96 7.76
C ALA A 62 -10.09 -0.57 8.30
N HIS A 63 -9.54 -0.13 9.43
CA HIS A 63 -9.66 1.25 9.90
C HIS A 63 -8.96 2.26 8.96
N ASP A 64 -7.92 1.83 8.24
CA ASP A 64 -7.38 2.59 7.13
C ASP A 64 -8.12 2.19 5.85
N GLU A 65 -8.92 3.10 5.31
CA GLU A 65 -9.77 2.79 4.15
C GLU A 65 -8.93 2.63 2.86
N ALA A 66 -7.94 3.47 2.66
CA ALA A 66 -7.09 3.44 1.47
C ALA A 66 -6.25 2.15 1.41
N ILE A 67 -5.50 1.87 2.46
CA ILE A 67 -4.52 0.77 2.50
C ILE A 67 -5.16 -0.52 2.99
N GLY A 68 -5.91 -0.46 4.09
CA GLY A 68 -6.52 -1.63 4.74
C GLY A 68 -7.73 -2.19 3.99
N VAL A 69 -8.40 -1.37 3.14
CA VAL A 69 -9.56 -1.80 2.36
C VAL A 69 -9.27 -1.77 0.86
N HIS A 70 -9.02 -0.59 0.27
CA HIS A 70 -8.94 -0.46 -1.19
C HIS A 70 -7.73 -1.19 -1.77
N ARG A 71 -6.52 -0.93 -1.27
CA ARG A 71 -5.29 -1.59 -1.72
C ARG A 71 -5.36 -3.10 -1.54
N ARG A 72 -5.76 -3.53 -0.35
CA ARG A 72 -5.94 -4.95 -0.04
C ARG A 72 -6.91 -5.63 -1.01
N ASN A 73 -8.09 -5.06 -1.20
CA ASN A 73 -9.10 -5.62 -2.09
C ASN A 73 -8.63 -5.65 -3.54
N GLY A 74 -7.87 -4.65 -3.98
CA GLY A 74 -7.19 -4.65 -5.27
C GLY A 74 -6.26 -5.85 -5.43
N VAL A 75 -5.34 -6.06 -4.47
CA VAL A 75 -4.40 -7.21 -4.49
C VAL A 75 -5.16 -8.53 -4.61
N PHE A 76 -6.21 -8.70 -3.83
CA PHE A 76 -6.98 -9.95 -3.85
C PHE A 76 -7.77 -10.11 -5.16
N ALA A 77 -8.29 -9.03 -5.72
CA ALA A 77 -8.94 -9.05 -7.04
C ALA A 77 -7.95 -9.45 -8.15
N GLY A 78 -6.72 -8.91 -8.12
CA GLY A 78 -5.66 -9.27 -9.05
C GLY A 78 -5.26 -10.74 -8.96
N LEU A 79 -5.00 -11.24 -7.76
CA LEU A 79 -4.66 -12.65 -7.50
C LEU A 79 -5.78 -13.61 -7.92
N ALA A 80 -7.05 -13.20 -7.72
CA ALA A 80 -8.21 -14.01 -8.07
C ALA A 80 -8.32 -14.29 -9.58
N LYS A 81 -7.81 -13.41 -10.46
CA LYS A 81 -7.74 -13.64 -11.90
C LYS A 81 -6.91 -14.87 -12.26
N TYR A 82 -5.90 -15.17 -11.43
CA TYR A 82 -5.01 -16.33 -11.56
C TYR A 82 -5.45 -17.51 -10.68
N ARG A 83 -6.71 -17.49 -10.19
CA ARG A 83 -7.32 -18.53 -9.34
C ARG A 83 -6.69 -18.67 -7.96
N ILE A 84 -5.87 -17.71 -7.52
CA ILE A 84 -5.30 -17.65 -6.17
C ILE A 84 -6.34 -17.01 -5.26
N LYS A 85 -7.09 -17.84 -4.51
CA LYS A 85 -8.23 -17.39 -3.69
C LYS A 85 -7.96 -17.47 -2.17
N ASN A 86 -7.02 -18.32 -1.75
CA ASN A 86 -6.75 -18.59 -0.32
C ASN A 86 -5.49 -17.86 0.15
N VAL A 87 -5.46 -16.54 -0.03
CA VAL A 87 -4.36 -15.70 0.47
C VAL A 87 -4.49 -15.56 1.98
N LYS A 88 -3.43 -15.91 2.71
CA LYS A 88 -3.36 -15.67 4.15
C LYS A 88 -2.95 -14.24 4.42
N GLU A 89 -3.33 -13.74 5.60
CA GLU A 89 -3.07 -12.37 5.99
C GLU A 89 -2.31 -12.29 7.30
N ILE A 90 -1.36 -11.38 7.36
CA ILE A 90 -0.70 -10.92 8.59
C ILE A 90 -1.18 -9.48 8.79
N ILE A 91 -2.08 -9.27 9.74
CA ILE A 91 -2.53 -7.92 10.08
C ILE A 91 -1.61 -7.36 11.15
N ALA A 92 -0.88 -6.31 10.77
CA ALA A 92 0.04 -5.55 11.60
C ALA A 92 -0.43 -4.09 11.72
N ASP A 93 0.42 -3.24 12.24
CA ASP A 93 0.28 -1.80 12.17
C ASP A 93 1.26 -1.20 11.12
N PHE A 94 1.35 0.12 11.07
CA PHE A 94 2.28 0.81 10.17
C PHE A 94 3.74 0.81 10.66
N SER A 95 3.98 0.34 11.90
CA SER A 95 5.31 0.37 12.48
C SER A 95 6.18 -0.77 11.94
N TYR A 96 7.47 -0.48 11.82
CA TYR A 96 8.47 -1.47 11.46
C TYR A 96 8.54 -2.61 12.49
N GLU A 97 8.62 -2.27 13.79
CA GLU A 97 8.79 -3.24 14.88
C GLU A 97 7.56 -4.14 15.04
N GLY A 98 6.36 -3.55 15.07
CA GLY A 98 5.11 -4.33 15.19
C GLY A 98 4.93 -5.29 14.01
N THR A 99 5.26 -4.85 12.80
CA THR A 99 5.22 -5.72 11.60
C THR A 99 6.26 -6.83 11.69
N LYS A 100 7.50 -6.51 12.09
CA LYS A 100 8.58 -7.48 12.25
C LYS A 100 8.18 -8.62 13.19
N ASP A 101 7.62 -8.30 14.34
CA ASP A 101 7.21 -9.29 15.33
C ASP A 101 6.10 -10.21 14.79
N LYS A 102 5.10 -9.64 14.10
CA LYS A 102 4.01 -10.41 13.48
C LYS A 102 4.51 -11.35 12.38
N ILE A 103 5.40 -10.88 11.51
CA ILE A 103 6.02 -11.72 10.46
C ILE A 103 6.85 -12.84 11.10
N ALA A 104 7.66 -12.51 12.12
CA ALA A 104 8.50 -13.49 12.80
C ALA A 104 7.67 -14.58 13.49
N GLU A 105 6.55 -14.21 14.10
CA GLU A 105 5.60 -15.17 14.67
C GLU A 105 4.98 -16.06 13.60
N TYR A 106 4.51 -15.47 12.50
CA TYR A 106 3.87 -16.20 11.41
C TYR A 106 4.80 -17.25 10.78
N LEU A 107 6.03 -16.85 10.46
CA LEU A 107 7.03 -17.72 9.85
C LEU A 107 7.55 -18.85 10.76
N ARG A 108 7.25 -18.83 12.06
CA ARG A 108 7.51 -19.99 12.93
C ARG A 108 6.62 -21.18 12.64
N LYS A 109 5.43 -20.93 12.12
CA LYS A 109 4.36 -21.92 11.97
C LYS A 109 4.01 -22.21 10.52
N HIS A 110 4.38 -21.31 9.60
CA HIS A 110 3.92 -21.36 8.23
C HIS A 110 5.07 -21.18 7.24
N ARG A 111 4.99 -21.87 6.10
CA ARG A 111 5.84 -21.63 4.95
C ARG A 111 5.19 -20.61 4.02
N VAL A 112 6.00 -19.72 3.46
CA VAL A 112 5.60 -18.63 2.57
C VAL A 112 6.58 -18.61 1.40
N ASP A 113 6.12 -18.31 0.22
CA ASP A 113 6.97 -18.13 -0.97
C ASP A 113 6.93 -16.71 -1.53
N VAL A 114 5.88 -15.93 -1.18
CA VAL A 114 5.85 -14.49 -1.47
C VAL A 114 5.10 -13.71 -0.38
N MET A 115 5.66 -12.57 0.01
CA MET A 115 5.04 -11.60 0.90
C MET A 115 4.67 -10.34 0.11
N ILE A 116 3.37 -10.02 0.07
CA ILE A 116 2.84 -8.79 -0.50
C ILE A 116 2.60 -7.83 0.66
N CYS A 117 3.50 -6.88 0.84
CA CYS A 117 3.48 -5.95 1.96
C CYS A 117 2.74 -4.67 1.57
N ALA A 118 1.75 -4.26 2.36
CA ALA A 118 0.92 -3.09 2.07
C ALA A 118 1.69 -1.76 2.08
N THR A 119 2.88 -1.73 2.70
CA THR A 119 3.80 -0.59 2.67
C THR A 119 5.26 -1.06 2.56
N ASP A 120 6.14 -0.19 2.07
CA ASP A 120 7.58 -0.48 2.01
C ASP A 120 8.19 -0.61 3.41
N THR A 121 7.67 0.08 4.42
CA THR A 121 8.07 -0.11 5.82
C THR A 121 7.82 -1.55 6.28
N GLN A 122 6.68 -2.12 5.89
CA GLN A 122 6.37 -3.53 6.17
C GLN A 122 7.27 -4.48 5.36
N ALA A 123 7.60 -4.11 4.11
CA ALA A 123 8.55 -4.88 3.29
C ALA A 123 9.95 -4.89 3.92
N MET A 124 10.44 -3.75 4.43
CA MET A 124 11.71 -3.68 5.16
C MET A 124 11.72 -4.59 6.39
N ALA A 125 10.61 -4.64 7.13
CA ALA A 125 10.46 -5.57 8.26
C ALA A 125 10.51 -7.03 7.81
N ALA A 126 9.88 -7.36 6.67
CA ALA A 126 9.95 -8.69 6.07
C ALA A 126 11.39 -9.07 5.68
N TYR A 127 12.14 -8.17 5.04
CA TYR A 127 13.56 -8.38 4.71
C TYR A 127 14.38 -8.74 5.95
N GLN A 128 14.20 -7.99 7.02
CA GLN A 128 14.93 -8.24 8.27
C GLN A 128 14.62 -9.63 8.84
N VAL A 129 13.36 -10.02 8.88
CA VAL A 129 12.96 -11.33 9.43
C VAL A 129 13.46 -12.48 8.55
N ILE A 130 13.34 -12.34 7.22
CA ILE A 130 13.83 -13.34 6.26
C ILE A 130 15.34 -13.52 6.42
N LYS A 131 16.10 -12.42 6.48
CA LYS A 131 17.55 -12.44 6.68
C LYS A 131 17.95 -13.06 8.03
N GLN A 132 17.25 -12.72 9.12
CA GLN A 132 17.52 -13.31 10.45
C GLN A 132 17.29 -14.81 10.50
N ARG A 133 16.48 -15.37 9.60
CA ARG A 133 16.24 -16.81 9.46
C ARG A 133 17.23 -17.52 8.53
N GLY A 134 18.19 -16.78 7.98
CA GLY A 134 19.14 -17.33 6.99
C GLY A 134 18.50 -17.63 5.63
N LEU A 135 17.29 -17.09 5.38
CA LEU A 135 16.58 -17.25 4.12
C LEU A 135 16.98 -16.12 3.15
N LYS A 136 16.85 -16.39 1.85
CA LYS A 136 17.24 -15.50 0.77
C LYS A 136 16.02 -14.89 0.07
N ILE A 137 16.16 -13.66 -0.37
CA ILE A 137 15.24 -12.93 -1.23
C ILE A 137 15.91 -12.80 -2.60
N PRO A 138 15.25 -13.15 -3.69
CA PRO A 138 13.89 -13.70 -3.79
C PRO A 138 13.83 -15.23 -3.75
N GLU A 139 14.97 -15.96 -3.61
CA GLU A 139 15.08 -17.41 -3.84
C GLU A 139 14.17 -18.24 -2.94
N ASP A 140 14.13 -17.92 -1.65
CA ASP A 140 13.28 -18.63 -0.68
C ASP A 140 11.94 -17.95 -0.50
N ILE A 141 11.94 -16.61 -0.39
CA ILE A 141 10.73 -15.78 -0.22
C ILE A 141 10.86 -14.51 -1.05
N SER A 142 9.96 -14.33 -1.99
CA SER A 142 9.82 -13.06 -2.72
C SER A 142 9.13 -12.00 -1.86
N VAL A 143 9.47 -10.72 -2.05
CA VAL A 143 8.87 -9.60 -1.31
C VAL A 143 8.52 -8.48 -2.29
N ILE A 144 7.31 -7.94 -2.17
CA ILE A 144 6.86 -6.78 -2.94
C ILE A 144 6.20 -5.76 -2.00
N GLY A 145 6.35 -4.47 -2.27
CA GLY A 145 5.87 -3.38 -1.42
C GLY A 145 5.04 -2.35 -2.13
N PHE A 146 4.66 -1.32 -1.36
CA PHE A 146 3.98 -0.10 -1.83
C PHE A 146 4.55 1.11 -1.09
N GLY A 147 4.89 2.16 -1.83
CA GLY A 147 5.43 3.43 -1.34
C GLY A 147 6.47 4.00 -2.29
N GLY A 148 7.44 3.19 -2.72
CA GLY A 148 8.56 3.64 -3.55
C GLY A 148 9.44 4.64 -2.81
N TYR A 149 9.62 4.47 -1.49
CA TYR A 149 10.44 5.36 -0.67
C TYR A 149 11.93 5.20 -0.98
N GLU A 150 12.71 6.27 -0.78
CA GLU A 150 14.18 6.23 -0.96
C GLU A 150 14.83 5.08 -0.17
N ALA A 151 14.35 4.82 1.06
CA ALA A 151 14.82 3.70 1.87
C ALA A 151 14.64 2.33 1.20
N SER A 152 13.69 2.18 0.29
CA SER A 152 13.46 0.94 -0.44
C SER A 152 14.48 0.70 -1.56
N GLU A 153 15.12 1.76 -2.04
CA GLU A 153 16.14 1.69 -3.10
C GLU A 153 17.48 1.13 -2.62
N ILE A 154 17.76 1.25 -1.31
CA ILE A 154 19.01 0.74 -0.70
C ILE A 154 18.91 -0.71 -0.23
N LEU A 155 17.74 -1.32 -0.33
CA LEU A 155 17.60 -2.74 0.01
C LEU A 155 18.34 -3.63 -0.98
N THR A 156 18.86 -4.73 -0.47
CA THR A 156 19.56 -5.75 -1.27
C THR A 156 18.93 -7.12 -1.02
N PRO A 157 18.31 -7.73 -2.06
CA PRO A 157 18.10 -7.21 -3.41
C PRO A 157 17.19 -5.98 -3.45
N LYS A 158 17.19 -5.19 -4.55
CA LYS A 158 16.33 -4.00 -4.69
C LYS A 158 14.86 -4.41 -4.61
N LEU A 159 14.07 -3.68 -3.83
CA LEU A 159 12.64 -3.95 -3.64
C LEU A 159 11.83 -3.62 -4.90
N SER A 160 11.01 -4.57 -5.35
CA SER A 160 9.92 -4.31 -6.28
C SER A 160 8.77 -3.63 -5.53
N THR A 161 8.34 -2.46 -5.98
CA THR A 161 7.35 -1.68 -5.25
C THR A 161 6.52 -0.79 -6.17
N VAL A 162 5.33 -0.42 -5.71
CA VAL A 162 4.53 0.64 -6.32
C VAL A 162 4.94 1.98 -5.73
N ARG A 163 5.29 2.93 -6.59
CA ARG A 163 5.54 4.33 -6.20
C ARG A 163 4.31 5.17 -6.50
N TYR A 164 3.86 5.91 -5.51
CA TYR A 164 2.86 6.96 -5.67
C TYR A 164 3.55 8.30 -5.90
N ASP A 165 3.03 9.09 -6.85
CA ASP A 165 3.57 10.42 -7.16
C ASP A 165 3.10 11.43 -6.11
N SER A 166 3.83 11.50 -5.00
CA SER A 166 3.54 12.41 -3.89
C SER A 166 3.75 13.88 -4.27
N ASP A 167 4.65 14.16 -5.21
CA ASP A 167 4.92 15.53 -5.67
C ASP A 167 3.74 16.05 -6.47
N THR A 168 3.23 15.25 -7.41
CA THR A 168 1.98 15.57 -8.14
C THR A 168 0.80 15.68 -7.18
N ALA A 169 0.67 14.80 -6.18
CA ALA A 169 -0.39 14.90 -5.19
C ALA A 169 -0.33 16.21 -4.39
N GLY A 170 0.86 16.61 -3.96
CA GLY A 170 1.11 17.87 -3.26
C GLY A 170 0.80 19.08 -4.15
N TYR A 171 1.23 19.07 -5.41
CA TYR A 171 0.95 20.13 -6.37
C TYR A 171 -0.55 20.30 -6.60
N LEU A 172 -1.26 19.20 -6.91
CA LEU A 172 -2.71 19.22 -7.12
C LEU A 172 -3.48 19.69 -5.88
N ALA A 173 -3.04 19.27 -4.69
CA ALA A 173 -3.65 19.71 -3.45
C ALA A 173 -3.48 21.22 -3.25
N GLY A 174 -2.29 21.77 -3.50
CA GLY A 174 -2.02 23.22 -3.42
C GLY A 174 -2.81 24.01 -4.44
N GLU A 175 -2.82 23.59 -5.70
CA GLU A 175 -3.60 24.25 -6.77
C GLU A 175 -5.10 24.22 -6.47
N THR A 176 -5.62 23.09 -6.00
CA THR A 176 -7.02 22.93 -5.63
C THR A 176 -7.38 23.83 -4.45
N MET A 177 -6.52 23.92 -3.44
CA MET A 177 -6.73 24.80 -2.30
C MET A 177 -6.79 26.27 -2.71
N ILE A 178 -5.92 26.72 -3.61
CA ILE A 178 -5.94 28.09 -4.14
C ILE A 178 -7.28 28.37 -4.85
N LYS A 179 -7.73 27.45 -5.71
CA LYS A 179 -9.05 27.58 -6.37
C LYS A 179 -10.19 27.65 -5.37
N MET A 180 -10.17 26.82 -4.33
CA MET A 180 -11.19 26.85 -3.26
C MET A 180 -11.22 28.20 -2.54
N ILE A 181 -10.06 28.79 -2.22
CA ILE A 181 -9.94 30.11 -1.58
C ILE A 181 -10.52 31.20 -2.49
N ASN A 182 -10.31 31.08 -3.81
CA ASN A 182 -10.83 32.03 -4.79
C ASN A 182 -12.30 31.77 -5.17
N HIS A 183 -12.98 30.80 -4.54
CA HIS A 183 -14.34 30.37 -4.89
C HIS A 183 -14.50 29.89 -6.34
N GLU A 184 -13.44 29.35 -6.91
CA GLU A 184 -13.45 28.73 -8.22
C GLU A 184 -13.96 27.28 -8.14
N PRO A 185 -14.58 26.76 -9.22
CA PRO A 185 -15.05 25.37 -9.24
C PRO A 185 -13.88 24.38 -9.20
N VAL A 186 -14.00 23.35 -8.35
CA VAL A 186 -13.01 22.26 -8.20
C VAL A 186 -13.68 20.90 -8.30
N SER A 187 -12.91 19.92 -8.77
CA SER A 187 -13.35 18.52 -8.78
C SER A 187 -13.44 17.98 -7.36
N LYS A 188 -14.52 17.24 -7.06
CA LYS A 188 -14.74 16.63 -5.74
C LYS A 188 -13.65 15.64 -5.36
N THR A 189 -13.17 14.87 -6.32
CA THR A 189 -12.10 13.90 -6.13
C THR A 189 -11.13 13.98 -7.30
N GLN A 190 -9.84 14.07 -7.00
CA GLN A 190 -8.76 13.97 -7.96
C GLN A 190 -7.94 12.75 -7.61
N VAL A 191 -7.63 11.93 -8.60
CA VAL A 191 -6.87 10.68 -8.43
C VAL A 191 -5.49 10.88 -9.03
N VAL A 192 -4.47 10.52 -8.26
CA VAL A 192 -3.08 10.55 -8.67
C VAL A 192 -2.65 9.14 -9.06
N ASP A 193 -2.00 9.03 -10.20
CA ASP A 193 -1.49 7.77 -10.74
C ASP A 193 -0.33 7.20 -9.90
N TYR A 194 0.00 5.95 -10.19
CA TYR A 194 1.12 5.24 -9.62
C TYR A 194 2.08 4.75 -10.71
N THR A 195 3.31 4.45 -10.31
CA THR A 195 4.33 3.83 -11.16
C THR A 195 4.82 2.55 -10.48
N PHE A 196 4.99 1.49 -11.24
CA PHE A 196 5.64 0.29 -10.74
C PHE A 196 7.16 0.39 -10.93
N ILE A 197 7.90 0.17 -9.84
CA ILE A 197 9.36 0.08 -9.84
C ILE A 197 9.70 -1.40 -9.73
N GLU A 198 10.17 -1.97 -10.81
CA GLU A 198 10.66 -3.34 -10.81
C GLU A 198 12.04 -3.38 -10.16
N GLY A 199 12.18 -4.25 -9.17
CA GLY A 199 13.43 -4.56 -8.48
C GLY A 199 13.77 -6.03 -8.68
N GLU A 200 14.61 -6.55 -7.80
CA GLU A 200 15.13 -7.93 -7.84
C GLU A 200 14.49 -8.81 -6.74
N SER A 201 13.53 -8.27 -5.99
CA SER A 201 12.97 -8.92 -4.80
C SER A 201 11.86 -9.93 -5.09
N VAL A 202 11.45 -10.07 -6.34
CA VAL A 202 10.44 -11.04 -6.79
C VAL A 202 11.05 -11.95 -7.84
N LYS A 203 10.87 -13.26 -7.70
CA LYS A 203 11.31 -14.24 -8.69
C LYS A 203 10.72 -13.96 -10.06
N GLU A 204 11.53 -14.11 -11.09
CA GLU A 204 11.04 -14.15 -12.47
C GLU A 204 10.17 -15.38 -12.73
N CYS A 205 9.32 -15.32 -13.75
CA CYS A 205 8.62 -16.50 -14.24
C CYS A 205 9.62 -17.42 -14.98
N GLU A 206 9.70 -18.68 -14.58
CA GLU A 206 10.34 -19.71 -15.40
C GLU A 206 9.42 -20.12 -16.57
#